data_c51b084de5aaf48d3dd50d02afe226e3
#
_entry.id   c51b084de5aaf48d3dd50d02afe226e3
#
_cell.length_a   1.000
_cell.length_b   1.000
_cell.length_c   1.000
_cell.angle_alpha   90.00
_cell.angle_beta   90.00
_cell.angle_gamma   90.00
#
_symmetry.space_group_name_H-M   'P 1'
#
loop_
_entity.id
_entity.type
_entity.pdbx_description
1 polymer ?
#
loop_
_entity_poly.entity_id
_entity_poly.type
_entity_poly.pdbx_seq_one_letter_code
_entity_poly.pdbx_strand_id
1 'polypeptide(L)'
;MQKYLRDLEGGWTLTTNEDDLIFYWRPGCGFCMALERQLSTTDMAITFRNIWEDPEAAAFVRASADGNEIVPTIEVGETVMVNPSADEVVVAVTAHRSAALTGETS
;
A
#
# COMPACT_ATOMS: atom_id res chain seq x y z
N MET A 1 2.44 10.47 9.14
CA MET A 1 2.69 11.08 9.13
C MET A 1 2.96 11.41 8.99
N GLN A 2 3.20 11.07 9.12
CA GLN A 2 3.53 11.50 9.10
C GLN A 2 3.73 11.72 8.91
N LYS A 3 4.10 11.77 9.08
CA LYS A 3 4.53 12.20 9.04
C LYS A 3 4.90 12.71 8.94
N TYR A 4 5.38 12.80 9.15
CA TYR A 4 6.00 13.55 9.13
C TYR A 4 6.40 14.05 9.08
N LEU A 5 6.80 14.20 9.29
CA LEU A 5 7.45 14.92 9.28
C LEU A 5 7.63 15.58 9.08
N ARG A 6 8.02 16.06 9.28
CA ARG A 6 8.39 16.81 9.23
C ARG A 6 8.77 17.38 9.08
N ASP A 7 9.24 17.48 9.32
CA ASP A 7 9.88 18.14 9.19
C ASP A 7 10.27 18.64 9.22
N LEU A 8 10.61 18.80 9.48
CA LEU A 8 11.19 19.39 9.55
C LEU A 8 11.79 19.80 9.45
N GLU A 9 12.18 20.01 9.57
CA GLU A 9 12.82 20.40 9.51
C GLU A 9 13.46 20.33 9.03
N GLY A 10 13.61 20.32 8.74
CA GLY A 10 14.18 20.18 8.27
C GLY A 10 14.64 19.53 7.83
N GLY A 11 14.61 19.10 7.56
CA GLY A 11 14.89 18.44 7.21
C GLY A 11 14.90 17.51 7.10
N TRP A 12 14.73 17.23 7.13
CA TRP A 12 14.60 16.36 7.19
C TRP A 12 14.31 15.57 6.57
N THR A 13 14.31 15.40 6.49
CA THR A 13 13.98 14.83 6.06
C THR A 13 13.50 14.00 5.72
N LEU A 14 13.30 13.69 5.69
CA LEU A 14 12.85 13.05 5.45
C LEU A 14 12.22 12.41 5.00
N THR A 15 11.86 11.99 4.88
CA THR A 15 11.29 11.45 4.46
C THR A 15 10.68 10.75 4.28
N THR A 16 10.19 10.43 4.13
CA THR A 16 9.67 9.81 3.85
C THR A 16 8.98 9.14 3.98
N ASN A 17 8.33 8.67 4.02
CA ASN A 17 7.55 8.01 3.97
C ASN A 17 7.11 7.35 4.01
N GLU A 18 6.88 7.45 4.37
CA GLU A 18 6.50 6.79 4.01
C GLU A 18 5.47 5.85 4.20
N ASP A 19 4.79 5.36 3.22
CA ASP A 19 3.66 4.46 3.29
C ASP A 19 4.10 3.06 3.48
N ASP A 20 3.37 2.25 4.28
CA ASP A 20 3.64 0.83 4.36
C ASP A 20 3.10 0.11 3.15
N LEU A 21 1.99 0.59 2.62
CA LEU A 21 1.40 -0.06 1.46
C LEU A 21 0.54 0.91 0.67
N ILE A 22 0.30 0.57 -0.59
CA ILE A 22 -0.63 1.30 -1.43
C ILE A 22 -1.80 0.36 -1.70
N PHE A 23 -3.01 0.88 -1.46
CA PHE A 23 -4.24 0.11 -1.55
C PHE A 23 -5.03 0.63 -2.75
N TYR A 24 -5.06 -0.16 -3.81
CA TYR A 24 -5.81 0.20 -5.02
C TYR A 24 -7.23 -0.31 -4.87
N TRP A 25 -8.21 0.58 -5.06
CA TRP A 25 -9.60 0.25 -4.81
C TRP A 25 -10.50 0.97 -5.81
N ARG A 26 -11.79 0.66 -5.77
CA ARG A 26 -12.79 1.42 -6.49
C ARG A 26 -14.07 1.45 -5.67
N PRO A 27 -14.97 2.43 -5.96
CA PRO A 27 -16.24 2.50 -5.25
C PRO A 27 -17.09 1.25 -5.49
N GLY A 28 -17.82 0.84 -4.48
CA GLY A 28 -18.71 -0.30 -4.59
C GLY A 28 -18.03 -1.65 -4.50
N CYS A 29 -16.77 -1.69 -4.12
CA CYS A 29 -16.04 -2.95 -4.03
C CYS A 29 -16.16 -3.50 -2.61
N GLY A 30 -16.97 -4.54 -2.44
CA GLY A 30 -17.18 -5.13 -1.12
C GLY A 30 -15.92 -5.74 -0.52
N PHE A 31 -15.09 -6.40 -1.36
CA PHE A 31 -13.84 -6.97 -0.89
C PHE A 31 -12.87 -5.88 -0.47
N CYS A 32 -12.87 -4.75 -1.16
CA CYS A 32 -12.02 -3.61 -0.77
C CYS A 32 -12.42 -3.11 0.60
N MET A 33 -13.71 -2.97 0.84
CA MET A 33 -14.21 -2.44 2.11
C MET A 33 -13.92 -3.40 3.25
N ALA A 34 -14.05 -4.70 2.99
CA ALA A 34 -13.78 -5.69 4.02
C ALA A 34 -12.30 -5.70 4.39
N LEU A 35 -11.42 -5.64 3.40
CA LEU A 35 -9.99 -5.63 3.65
C LEU A 35 -9.58 -4.36 4.37
N GLU A 36 -10.12 -3.23 3.93
CA GLU A 36 -9.82 -1.96 4.59
C GLU A 36 -10.20 -2.01 6.06
N ARG A 37 -11.38 -2.56 6.35
CA ARG A 37 -11.83 -2.63 7.74
C ARG A 37 -10.89 -3.48 8.58
N GLN A 38 -10.41 -4.60 8.03
CA GLN A 38 -9.49 -5.46 8.75
C GLN A 38 -8.14 -4.79 8.96
N LEU A 39 -7.65 -4.08 7.96
CA LEU A 39 -6.36 -3.42 8.08
C LEU A 39 -6.43 -2.18 8.96
N SER A 40 -7.62 -1.62 9.16
CA SER A 40 -7.76 -0.43 9.99
C SER A 40 -7.49 -0.69 11.46
N THR A 41 -7.45 -1.97 11.85
CA THR A 41 -7.10 -2.30 13.24
C THR A 41 -5.59 -2.39 13.43
N THR A 42 -4.81 -2.20 12.38
CA THR A 42 -3.36 -2.24 12.45
C THR A 42 -2.80 -0.83 12.47
N ASP A 43 -1.50 -0.70 12.67
CA ASP A 43 -0.86 0.62 12.69
C ASP A 43 -0.19 0.95 11.36
N MET A 44 -0.60 0.30 10.28
CA MET A 44 0.04 0.51 9.00
C MET A 44 -0.38 1.83 8.37
N ALA A 45 0.57 2.47 7.71
CA ALA A 45 0.31 3.69 6.95
C ALA A 45 -0.12 3.28 5.54
N ILE A 46 -1.36 3.57 5.19
CA ILE A 46 -1.95 3.12 3.93
C ILE A 46 -2.24 4.32 3.04
N THR A 47 -1.79 4.24 1.80
CA THR A 47 -2.15 5.21 0.78
C THR A 47 -3.20 4.57 -0.11
N PHE A 48 -4.35 5.22 -0.24
CA PHE A 48 -5.45 4.68 -1.05
C PHE A 48 -5.45 5.34 -2.42
N ARG A 49 -5.57 4.54 -3.47
CA ARG A 49 -5.67 5.07 -4.83
C ARG A 49 -6.92 4.50 -5.49
N ASN A 50 -7.82 5.39 -5.87
CA ASN A 50 -9.09 5.02 -6.51
C ASN A 50 -8.83 4.88 -8.00
N ILE A 51 -8.94 3.66 -8.53
CA ILE A 51 -8.61 3.41 -9.93
C ILE A 51 -9.60 4.03 -10.89
N TRP A 52 -10.77 4.45 -10.42
CA TRP A 52 -11.73 5.13 -11.28
C TRP A 52 -11.37 6.60 -11.48
N GLU A 53 -10.55 7.17 -10.59
CA GLU A 53 -10.17 8.57 -10.68
C GLU A 53 -8.70 8.77 -11.05
N ASP A 54 -7.93 7.69 -11.08
CA ASP A 54 -6.49 7.76 -11.27
C ASP A 54 -6.11 6.81 -12.42
N PRO A 55 -5.95 7.32 -13.64
CA PRO A 55 -5.66 6.43 -14.78
C PRO A 55 -4.37 5.64 -14.63
N GLU A 56 -3.37 6.20 -13.95
CA GLU A 56 -2.13 5.47 -13.75
C GLU A 56 -2.33 4.31 -12.78
N ALA A 57 -3.16 4.51 -11.77
CA ALA A 57 -3.48 3.45 -10.83
C ALA A 57 -4.24 2.34 -11.55
N ALA A 58 -5.18 2.70 -12.41
CA ALA A 58 -5.93 1.71 -13.17
C ALA A 58 -5.00 0.91 -14.09
N ALA A 59 -4.05 1.58 -14.74
CA ALA A 59 -3.10 0.91 -15.61
C ALA A 59 -2.22 -0.06 -14.81
N PHE A 60 -1.80 0.36 -13.61
CA PHE A 60 -0.99 -0.49 -12.76
C PHE A 60 -1.76 -1.76 -12.36
N VAL A 61 -3.02 -1.61 -11.98
CA VAL A 61 -3.83 -2.74 -11.59
C VAL A 61 -4.04 -3.70 -12.75
N ARG A 62 -4.31 -3.16 -13.95
CA ARG A 62 -4.45 -4.01 -15.13
C ARG A 62 -3.17 -4.76 -15.45
N ALA A 63 -2.02 -4.11 -15.33
CA ALA A 63 -0.75 -4.76 -15.60
C ALA A 63 -0.47 -5.88 -14.60
N SER A 64 -1.01 -5.76 -13.39
CA SER A 64 -0.80 -6.77 -12.35
C SER A 64 -1.73 -7.97 -12.48
N ALA A 65 -2.77 -7.87 -13.31
CA ALA A 65 -3.81 -8.89 -13.38
C ALA A 65 -4.19 -9.22 -14.82
N ASP A 66 -3.18 -9.28 -15.71
CA ASP A 66 -3.37 -9.70 -17.11
C ASP A 66 -4.42 -8.87 -17.83
N GLY A 67 -4.44 -7.57 -17.56
CA GLY A 67 -5.37 -6.67 -18.24
C GLY A 67 -6.68 -6.47 -17.54
N ASN A 68 -6.89 -7.12 -16.40
CA ASN A 68 -8.14 -7.00 -15.67
C ASN A 68 -8.01 -5.99 -14.54
N GLU A 69 -9.09 -5.27 -14.26
CA GLU A 69 -9.10 -4.33 -13.16
C GLU A 69 -9.60 -5.02 -11.91
N ILE A 70 -8.74 -5.78 -11.26
CA ILE A 70 -9.10 -6.52 -10.07
C ILE A 70 -8.67 -5.74 -8.85
N VAL A 71 -9.63 -5.43 -7.99
CA VAL A 71 -9.36 -4.76 -6.72
C VAL A 71 -10.00 -5.57 -5.60
N PRO A 72 -9.46 -5.54 -4.38
CA PRO A 72 -8.29 -4.75 -3.98
C PRO A 72 -6.99 -5.34 -4.53
N THR A 73 -6.09 -4.46 -4.94
CA THR A 73 -4.71 -4.83 -5.26
C THR A 73 -3.83 -4.04 -4.31
N ILE A 74 -2.86 -4.72 -3.71
CA ILE A 74 -2.03 -4.14 -2.67
C ILE A 74 -0.58 -4.16 -3.12
N GLU A 75 0.09 -3.02 -2.99
CA GLU A 75 1.50 -2.91 -3.33
C GLU A 75 2.30 -2.63 -2.07
N VAL A 76 3.27 -3.48 -1.77
CA VAL A 76 4.17 -3.31 -0.63
C VAL A 76 5.59 -3.37 -1.18
N GLY A 77 6.25 -2.20 -1.29
CA GLY A 77 7.56 -2.16 -1.93
C GLY A 77 7.44 -2.67 -3.35
N GLU A 78 8.17 -3.72 -3.67
CA GLU A 78 8.12 -4.31 -5.01
C GLU A 78 7.16 -5.49 -5.09
N THR A 79 6.49 -5.82 -4.00
CA THR A 79 5.56 -6.94 -3.97
C THR A 79 4.16 -6.46 -4.29
N VAL A 80 3.50 -7.13 -5.24
CA VAL A 80 2.14 -6.79 -5.63
C VAL A 80 1.26 -8.01 -5.38
N MET A 81 0.16 -7.80 -4.67
CA MET A 81 -0.76 -8.88 -4.34
C MET A 81 -2.15 -8.53 -4.85
N VAL A 82 -2.76 -9.44 -5.60
CA VAL A 82 -4.08 -9.24 -6.17
C VAL A 82 -5.09 -9.94 -5.28
N ASN A 83 -6.00 -9.16 -4.72
CA ASN A 83 -7.07 -9.64 -3.84
C ASN A 83 -6.51 -10.46 -2.67
N PRO A 84 -5.54 -9.90 -1.91
CA PRO A 84 -4.93 -10.66 -0.81
C PRO A 84 -5.82 -10.67 0.43
N SER A 85 -5.54 -11.60 1.33
CA SER A 85 -6.15 -11.56 2.65
C SER A 85 -5.42 -10.54 3.51
N ALA A 86 -6.04 -10.14 4.62
CA ALA A 86 -5.38 -9.21 5.55
C ALA A 86 -4.10 -9.83 6.10
N ASP A 87 -4.11 -11.13 6.39
CA ASP A 87 -2.92 -11.80 6.91
C ASP A 87 -1.77 -11.74 5.91
N GLU A 88 -2.06 -11.91 4.63
CA GLU A 88 -1.02 -11.82 3.61
C GLU A 88 -0.42 -10.43 3.56
N VAL A 89 -1.26 -9.41 3.71
CA VAL A 89 -0.79 -8.04 3.70
C VAL A 89 0.11 -7.78 4.92
N VAL A 90 -0.32 -8.24 6.09
CA VAL A 90 0.46 -8.04 7.32
C VAL A 90 1.84 -8.68 7.20
N VAL A 91 1.88 -9.91 6.67
CA VAL A 91 3.15 -10.60 6.48
C VAL A 91 4.06 -9.82 5.53
N ALA A 92 3.51 -9.33 4.42
CA ALA A 92 4.31 -8.59 3.44
C ALA A 92 4.85 -7.29 4.02
N VAL A 93 4.02 -6.55 4.76
CA VAL A 93 4.44 -5.29 5.35
C VAL A 93 5.49 -5.54 6.42
N THR A 94 5.30 -6.56 7.24
CA THR A 94 6.27 -6.89 8.28
C THR A 94 7.62 -7.24 7.67
N ALA A 95 7.62 -8.04 6.61
CA ALA A 95 8.86 -8.41 5.95
C ALA A 95 9.55 -7.20 5.33
N HIS A 96 8.75 -6.30 4.73
CA HIS A 96 9.31 -5.10 4.11
C HIS A 96 9.93 -4.18 5.16
N ARG A 97 9.27 -4.01 6.30
CA ARG A 97 9.79 -3.18 7.37
C ARG A 97 11.09 -3.78 7.94
N SER A 98 11.14 -5.09 8.09
CA SER A 98 12.34 -5.74 8.59
C SER A 98 13.52 -5.54 7.68
N ALA A 99 13.32 -5.66 6.39
CA ALA A 99 14.38 -5.45 5.42
C ALA A 99 14.90 -4.02 5.49
N ALA A 100 14.00 -3.06 5.63
CA ALA A 100 14.40 -1.66 5.73
C ALA A 100 15.20 -1.40 7.01
N LEU A 101 14.78 -2.02 8.11
CA LEU A 101 15.45 -1.79 9.38
C LEU A 101 16.83 -2.39 9.41
N THR A 102 17.04 -3.54 8.75
CA THR A 102 18.34 -4.17 8.75
C THR A 102 19.29 -3.55 7.75
N GLY A 103 18.78 -2.75 6.85
CA GLY A 103 19.62 -2.13 5.84
C GLY A 103 20.10 -3.09 4.80
N GLU A 104 19.44 -4.22 4.69
CA GLU A 104 19.90 -5.22 3.78
C GLU A 104 19.31 -5.15 2.48
N THR A 105 18.70 -4.14 2.18
CA THR A 105 18.12 -3.97 0.90
C THR A 105 19.10 -3.96 -0.14
N SER A 106 20.26 -3.74 0.19
CA SER A 106 21.26 -3.64 -0.81
C SER A 106 21.40 -4.84 -1.61
#